data_de0dc1bf47b38dc82e62222f31284ff3
#
_entry.id   de0dc1bf47b38dc82e62222f31284ff3
#
_cell.length_a   1.000
_cell.length_b   1.000
_cell.length_c   1.000
_cell.angle_alpha   90.00
_cell.angle_beta   90.00
_cell.angle_gamma   90.00
#
_symmetry.space_group_name_H-M   'P 1'
#
loop_
_entity.id
_entity.type
_entity.pdbx_description
1 polymer ?
#
loop_
_entity_poly.entity_id
_entity_poly.type
_entity_poly.pdbx_seq_one_letter_code
_entity_poly.pdbx_strand_id
1 'polypeptide(L)'
;MQRIILSLLILSFTVLPAAAAEEAFDTFLKKFDYETRADMKASSKQLLKLIEEKKAVLLDIRFSEEVKTWKMGFGLQIPLNELPLRYKELPKDKIIVAACPHKDRSSLAMAYLRTKGYNARYLTDGLTGLAEALRGDAAKEFREDTGCCP
;
A
#
# COMPACT_ATOMS: atom_id res chain seq x y z
N MET A 1 -40.86 -38.88 -33.60
CA MET A 1 -39.40 -38.87 -33.52
C MET A 1 -38.95 -37.47 -33.09
N GLN A 2 -38.68 -37.27 -31.80
CA GLN A 2 -38.37 -35.97 -31.19
C GLN A 2 -36.83 -35.87 -31.03
N ARG A 3 -36.22 -34.97 -31.77
CA ARG A 3 -34.75 -34.74 -31.68
C ARG A 3 -34.47 -33.82 -30.52
N ILE A 4 -33.81 -34.35 -29.48
CA ILE A 4 -33.29 -33.63 -28.35
C ILE A 4 -31.96 -33.00 -28.80
N ILE A 5 -31.94 -31.66 -28.92
CA ILE A 5 -30.70 -30.90 -29.16
C ILE A 5 -30.09 -30.62 -27.79
N LEU A 6 -29.01 -31.32 -27.49
CA LEU A 6 -28.21 -31.13 -26.29
C LEU A 6 -27.28 -29.93 -26.52
N SER A 7 -27.66 -28.73 -26.01
CA SER A 7 -26.82 -27.55 -26.04
C SER A 7 -25.68 -27.71 -25.04
N LEU A 8 -24.46 -27.93 -25.52
CA LEU A 8 -23.25 -27.96 -24.73
C LEU A 8 -22.87 -26.52 -24.37
N LEU A 9 -23.13 -26.11 -23.13
CA LEU A 9 -22.66 -24.82 -22.58
C LEU A 9 -21.17 -24.96 -22.32
N ILE A 10 -20.32 -24.45 -23.21
CA ILE A 10 -18.88 -24.35 -22.99
C ILE A 10 -18.64 -23.18 -22.05
N LEU A 11 -18.43 -23.47 -20.77
CA LEU A 11 -17.98 -22.51 -19.77
C LEU A 11 -16.52 -22.20 -20.04
N SER A 12 -16.25 -21.12 -20.79
CA SER A 12 -14.89 -20.65 -21.02
C SER A 12 -14.33 -20.06 -19.72
N PHE A 13 -13.57 -20.86 -19.00
CA PHE A 13 -12.73 -20.40 -17.88
C PHE A 13 -11.61 -19.55 -18.48
N THR A 14 -11.73 -18.23 -18.45
CA THR A 14 -10.64 -17.33 -18.77
C THR A 14 -9.63 -17.36 -17.61
N VAL A 15 -8.65 -18.22 -17.73
CA VAL A 15 -7.44 -18.16 -16.90
C VAL A 15 -6.72 -16.87 -17.26
N LEU A 16 -6.80 -15.83 -16.42
CA LEU A 16 -5.95 -14.65 -16.59
C LEU A 16 -4.49 -15.10 -16.43
N PRO A 17 -3.62 -14.83 -17.42
CA PRO A 17 -2.30 -15.44 -17.43
C PRO A 17 -1.40 -14.81 -16.36
N ALA A 18 -0.63 -15.65 -15.67
CA ALA A 18 0.50 -15.25 -14.81
C ALA A 18 1.49 -14.31 -15.53
N ALA A 19 1.60 -14.41 -16.83
CA ALA A 19 2.37 -13.53 -17.73
C ALA A 19 2.05 -12.04 -17.58
N ALA A 20 0.80 -11.65 -17.32
CA ALA A 20 0.43 -10.23 -17.20
C ALA A 20 0.97 -9.56 -15.91
N ALA A 21 1.19 -10.32 -14.85
CA ALA A 21 1.77 -9.79 -13.60
C ALA A 21 3.29 -9.65 -13.70
N GLU A 22 3.94 -10.58 -14.37
CA GLU A 22 5.38 -10.55 -14.68
C GLU A 22 5.70 -9.36 -15.61
N GLU A 23 4.93 -9.19 -16.68
CA GLU A 23 5.06 -8.06 -17.59
C GLU A 23 4.88 -6.70 -16.90
N ALA A 24 3.99 -6.59 -15.90
CA ALA A 24 3.76 -5.35 -15.17
C ALA A 24 4.99 -4.94 -14.33
N PHE A 25 5.66 -5.89 -13.68
CA PHE A 25 6.87 -5.61 -12.89
C PHE A 25 8.07 -5.29 -13.80
N ASP A 26 8.25 -6.02 -14.88
CA ASP A 26 9.26 -5.75 -15.89
C ASP A 26 9.10 -4.35 -16.47
N THR A 27 7.86 -3.97 -16.80
CA THR A 27 7.54 -2.64 -17.32
C THR A 27 7.86 -1.55 -16.30
N PHE A 28 7.57 -1.77 -15.02
CA PHE A 28 7.94 -0.85 -13.94
C PHE A 28 9.45 -0.66 -13.86
N LEU A 29 10.23 -1.75 -13.92
CA LEU A 29 11.69 -1.68 -13.86
C LEU A 29 12.31 -1.03 -15.11
N LYS A 30 11.81 -1.33 -16.30
CA LYS A 30 12.29 -0.71 -17.56
C LYS A 30 12.08 0.80 -17.63
N LYS A 31 11.05 1.31 -16.92
CA LYS A 31 10.74 2.74 -16.82
C LYS A 31 11.35 3.42 -15.60
N PHE A 32 12.15 2.70 -14.81
CA PHE A 32 12.73 3.23 -13.58
C PHE A 32 13.82 4.26 -13.88
N ASP A 33 13.63 5.48 -13.42
CA ASP A 33 14.52 6.62 -13.59
C ASP A 33 14.74 7.38 -12.28
N TYR A 34 15.45 8.50 -12.34
CA TYR A 34 15.73 9.34 -11.17
C TYR A 34 14.48 10.00 -10.61
N GLU A 35 13.50 10.34 -11.42
CA GLU A 35 12.22 10.90 -10.98
C GLU A 35 11.40 9.84 -10.23
N THR A 36 11.26 8.66 -10.80
CA THR A 36 10.65 7.50 -10.13
C THR A 36 11.33 7.19 -8.80
N ARG A 37 12.69 7.21 -8.79
CA ARG A 37 13.49 7.01 -7.57
C ARG A 37 13.20 8.04 -6.49
N ALA A 38 12.96 9.28 -6.85
CA ALA A 38 12.59 10.34 -5.91
C ALA A 38 11.14 10.19 -5.42
N ASP A 39 10.21 9.98 -6.37
CA ASP A 39 8.76 9.90 -6.09
C ASP A 39 8.34 8.66 -5.31
N MET A 40 9.12 7.57 -5.32
CA MET A 40 8.81 6.35 -4.55
C MET A 40 9.02 6.48 -3.04
N LYS A 41 9.46 7.64 -2.55
CA LYS A 41 9.88 7.87 -1.16
C LYS A 41 8.98 8.88 -0.45
N ALA A 42 8.79 8.68 0.84
CA ALA A 42 8.24 9.68 1.74
C ALA A 42 8.98 9.63 3.08
N SER A 43 9.40 10.77 3.63
CA SER A 43 9.84 10.86 5.02
C SER A 43 8.64 10.97 5.95
N SER A 44 8.82 10.74 7.26
CA SER A 44 7.77 10.95 8.27
C SER A 44 7.20 12.36 8.20
N LYS A 45 8.01 13.38 8.06
CA LYS A 45 7.56 14.77 7.91
C LYS A 45 6.66 14.98 6.68
N GLN A 46 7.05 14.39 5.54
CA GLN A 46 6.24 14.47 4.32
C GLN A 46 4.92 13.71 4.47
N LEU A 47 4.95 12.52 5.08
CA LEU A 47 3.75 11.72 5.31
C LEU A 47 2.76 12.46 6.20
N LEU A 48 3.19 13.00 7.35
CA LEU A 48 2.32 13.72 8.28
C LEU A 48 1.63 14.89 7.58
N LYS A 49 2.40 15.73 6.86
CA LYS A 49 1.83 16.82 6.07
C LYS A 49 0.80 16.35 5.02
N LEU A 50 1.09 15.25 4.31
CA LEU A 50 0.15 14.70 3.32
C LEU A 50 -1.13 14.13 3.97
N ILE A 51 -1.05 13.61 5.20
CA ILE A 51 -2.22 13.16 5.96
C ILE A 51 -3.07 14.35 6.41
N GLU A 52 -2.46 15.42 6.94
CA GLU A 52 -3.14 16.68 7.29
C GLU A 52 -3.89 17.26 6.09
N GLU A 53 -3.26 17.24 4.91
CA GLU A 53 -3.85 17.65 3.63
C GLU A 53 -4.88 16.62 3.08
N LYS A 54 -5.13 15.50 3.77
CA LYS A 54 -6.00 14.40 3.34
C LYS A 54 -5.60 13.75 2.00
N LYS A 55 -4.34 13.90 1.58
CA LYS A 55 -3.79 13.40 0.31
C LYS A 55 -3.16 12.01 0.41
N ALA A 56 -2.79 11.56 1.60
CA ALA A 56 -2.15 10.27 1.79
C ALA A 56 -2.80 9.44 2.90
N VAL A 57 -2.51 8.13 2.85
CA VAL A 57 -2.84 7.15 3.88
C VAL A 57 -1.59 6.36 4.23
N LEU A 58 -1.33 6.22 5.54
CA LEU A 58 -0.33 5.28 6.05
C LEU A 58 -0.85 3.85 5.89
N LEU A 59 -0.03 2.97 5.32
CA LEU A 59 -0.29 1.53 5.24
C LEU A 59 0.77 0.76 6.04
N ASP A 60 0.41 0.26 7.20
CA ASP A 60 1.27 -0.64 8.00
C ASP A 60 1.19 -2.05 7.43
N ILE A 61 2.33 -2.54 6.89
CA ILE A 61 2.42 -3.85 6.24
C ILE A 61 3.06 -4.92 7.15
N ARG A 62 3.21 -4.64 8.43
CA ARG A 62 3.75 -5.60 9.39
C ARG A 62 2.79 -6.77 9.62
N PHE A 63 3.33 -7.88 10.11
CA PHE A 63 2.50 -9.00 10.54
C PHE A 63 1.62 -8.62 11.74
N SER A 64 0.50 -9.28 11.87
CA SER A 64 -0.50 -8.99 12.92
C SER A 64 0.07 -9.09 14.33
N GLU A 65 1.03 -9.97 14.56
CA GLU A 65 1.71 -10.15 15.85
C GLU A 65 2.55 -8.91 16.23
N GLU A 66 3.25 -8.34 15.26
CA GLU A 66 4.02 -7.10 15.45
C GLU A 66 3.10 -5.92 15.80
N VAL A 67 1.97 -5.80 15.08
CA VAL A 67 0.98 -4.73 15.28
C VAL A 67 0.26 -4.84 16.61
N LYS A 68 0.01 -6.06 17.10
CA LYS A 68 -0.55 -6.30 18.45
C LYS A 68 0.39 -5.80 19.55
N THR A 69 1.70 -5.86 19.34
CA THR A 69 2.70 -5.38 20.31
C THR A 69 2.72 -3.86 20.39
N TRP A 70 2.69 -3.18 19.24
CA TRP A 70 2.58 -1.72 19.17
C TRP A 70 2.07 -1.27 17.80
N LYS A 71 1.38 -0.15 17.75
CA LYS A 71 0.84 0.45 16.51
C LYS A 71 0.78 1.96 16.60
N MET A 72 0.72 2.64 15.45
CA MET A 72 0.66 4.10 15.36
C MET A 72 -0.67 4.70 15.81
N GLY A 73 -1.74 3.91 15.91
CA GLY A 73 -3.08 4.40 16.26
C GLY A 73 -3.84 5.05 15.08
N PHE A 74 -3.24 5.17 13.90
CA PHE A 74 -3.88 5.66 12.67
C PHE A 74 -3.33 4.91 11.45
N GLY A 75 -4.01 5.10 10.29
CA GLY A 75 -3.67 4.41 9.05
C GLY A 75 -4.40 3.08 8.89
N LEU A 76 -4.10 2.40 7.79
CA LEU A 76 -4.62 1.08 7.46
C LEU A 76 -3.57 0.01 7.78
N GLN A 77 -4.03 -1.19 8.08
CA GLN A 77 -3.17 -2.34 8.30
C GLN A 77 -3.52 -3.46 7.32
N ILE A 78 -2.58 -3.82 6.46
CA ILE A 78 -2.66 -5.02 5.62
C ILE A 78 -1.29 -5.69 5.62
N PRO A 79 -1.12 -6.84 6.29
CA PRO A 79 0.15 -7.56 6.29
C PRO A 79 0.66 -7.82 4.87
N LEU A 80 1.98 -7.77 4.68
CA LEU A 80 2.60 -7.89 3.35
C LEU A 80 2.19 -9.18 2.62
N ASN A 81 2.06 -10.28 3.33
CA ASN A 81 1.60 -11.57 2.77
C ASN A 81 0.11 -11.59 2.39
N GLU A 82 -0.72 -10.72 2.97
CA GLU A 82 -2.14 -10.56 2.63
C GLU A 82 -2.36 -9.49 1.54
N LEU A 83 -1.39 -8.62 1.32
CA LEU A 83 -1.51 -7.50 0.39
C LEU A 83 -1.96 -7.92 -1.02
N PRO A 84 -1.50 -9.04 -1.60
CA PRO A 84 -1.98 -9.49 -2.92
C PRO A 84 -3.48 -9.80 -2.99
N LEU A 85 -4.10 -10.16 -1.89
CA LEU A 85 -5.53 -10.47 -1.81
C LEU A 85 -6.36 -9.22 -1.48
N ARG A 86 -5.77 -8.26 -0.74
CA ARG A 86 -6.48 -7.16 -0.08
C ARG A 86 -6.15 -5.77 -0.62
N TYR A 87 -5.23 -5.62 -1.57
CA TYR A 87 -4.84 -4.30 -2.09
C TYR A 87 -6.01 -3.48 -2.66
N LYS A 88 -7.12 -4.11 -3.05
CA LYS A 88 -8.32 -3.44 -3.55
C LYS A 88 -9.10 -2.69 -2.45
N GLU A 89 -8.83 -2.96 -1.17
CA GLU A 89 -9.38 -2.21 -0.04
C GLU A 89 -8.77 -0.80 0.08
N LEU A 90 -7.63 -0.55 -0.58
CA LEU A 90 -6.92 0.71 -0.52
C LEU A 90 -7.59 1.78 -1.39
N PRO A 91 -7.66 3.04 -0.92
CA PRO A 91 -8.22 4.14 -1.70
C PRO A 91 -7.34 4.43 -2.95
N LYS A 92 -7.98 4.59 -4.11
CA LYS A 92 -7.31 4.87 -5.40
C LYS A 92 -6.97 6.34 -5.59
N ASP A 93 -7.66 7.23 -4.91
CA ASP A 93 -7.54 8.67 -4.99
C ASP A 93 -6.48 9.27 -4.05
N LYS A 94 -5.80 8.42 -3.26
CA LYS A 94 -4.79 8.84 -2.29
C LYS A 94 -3.42 8.23 -2.56
N ILE A 95 -2.40 8.90 -2.05
CA ILE A 95 -1.04 8.35 -1.98
C ILE A 95 -1.00 7.31 -0.87
N ILE A 96 -0.61 6.08 -1.20
CA ILE A 96 -0.43 5.00 -0.22
C ILE A 96 1.02 5.00 0.23
N VAL A 97 1.27 5.32 1.49
CA VAL A 97 2.62 5.28 2.05
C VAL A 97 2.78 4.00 2.87
N ALA A 98 3.41 3.00 2.26
CA ALA A 98 3.68 1.73 2.91
C ALA A 98 4.79 1.87 3.95
N ALA A 99 4.60 1.26 5.12
CA ALA A 99 5.54 1.34 6.23
C ALA A 99 5.72 -0.02 6.93
N CYS A 100 6.95 -0.27 7.37
CA CYS A 100 7.35 -1.32 8.28
C CYS A 100 8.29 -0.71 9.33
N PRO A 101 8.87 -1.44 10.30
CA PRO A 101 9.74 -0.83 11.30
C PRO A 101 10.87 0.02 10.71
N HIS A 102 11.46 -0.44 9.60
CA HIS A 102 12.51 0.26 8.86
C HIS A 102 12.04 0.62 7.44
N LYS A 103 12.51 -0.09 6.39
CA LYS A 103 12.14 0.22 4.99
C LYS A 103 12.15 -0.96 4.02
N ASP A 104 12.74 -2.08 4.38
CA ASP A 104 12.94 -3.25 3.53
C ASP A 104 11.62 -3.82 2.97
N ARG A 105 10.71 -4.23 3.86
CA ARG A 105 9.39 -4.77 3.50
C ARG A 105 8.49 -3.73 2.84
N SER A 106 8.54 -2.48 3.29
CA SER A 106 7.71 -1.41 2.74
C SER A 106 8.09 -1.02 1.32
N SER A 107 9.36 -1.17 0.92
CA SER A 107 9.78 -0.98 -0.46
C SER A 107 9.21 -2.06 -1.40
N LEU A 108 9.08 -3.31 -0.94
CA LEU A 108 8.41 -4.39 -1.69
C LEU A 108 6.92 -4.10 -1.87
N ALA A 109 6.23 -3.69 -0.78
CA ALA A 109 4.82 -3.33 -0.85
C ALA A 109 4.58 -2.15 -1.81
N MET A 110 5.41 -1.12 -1.77
CA MET A 110 5.36 0.02 -2.68
C MET A 110 5.52 -0.42 -4.14
N ALA A 111 6.54 -1.23 -4.46
CA ALA A 111 6.77 -1.71 -5.82
C ALA A 111 5.56 -2.53 -6.32
N TYR A 112 5.05 -3.45 -5.49
CA TYR A 112 3.86 -4.22 -5.79
C TYR A 112 2.64 -3.32 -6.09
N LEU A 113 2.36 -2.35 -5.23
CA LEU A 113 1.22 -1.45 -5.40
C LEU A 113 1.34 -0.59 -6.67
N ARG A 114 2.54 -0.17 -7.04
CA ARG A 114 2.78 0.56 -8.31
C ARG A 114 2.46 -0.29 -9.53
N THR A 115 2.77 -1.58 -9.53
CA THR A 115 2.37 -2.49 -10.61
C THR A 115 0.85 -2.70 -10.69
N LYS A 116 0.11 -2.39 -9.60
CA LYS A 116 -1.36 -2.40 -9.56
C LYS A 116 -2.00 -1.03 -9.84
N GLY A 117 -1.18 -0.06 -10.27
CA GLY A 117 -1.62 1.29 -10.65
C GLY A 117 -1.99 2.19 -9.47
N TYR A 118 -1.41 1.96 -8.28
CA TYR A 118 -1.53 2.88 -7.14
C TYR A 118 -0.41 3.91 -7.15
N ASN A 119 -0.71 5.13 -6.73
CA ASN A 119 0.32 6.08 -6.32
C ASN A 119 0.84 5.63 -4.96
N ALA A 120 1.93 4.85 -4.96
CA ALA A 120 2.48 4.25 -3.76
C ALA A 120 3.90 4.74 -3.50
N ARG A 121 4.19 4.99 -2.22
CA ARG A 121 5.51 5.36 -1.68
C ARG A 121 5.88 4.43 -0.53
N TYR A 122 7.15 4.36 -0.18
CA TYR A 122 7.57 3.73 1.08
C TYR A 122 8.08 4.78 2.05
N LEU A 123 7.88 4.55 3.35
CA LEU A 123 8.36 5.41 4.41
C LEU A 123 9.87 5.19 4.63
N THR A 124 10.69 6.23 4.43
CA THR A 124 12.16 6.11 4.39
C THR A 124 12.79 5.87 5.75
N ASP A 125 12.21 6.41 6.80
CA ASP A 125 12.63 6.31 8.21
C ASP A 125 11.79 5.26 8.98
N GLY A 126 10.85 4.61 8.30
CA GLY A 126 10.05 3.54 8.85
C GLY A 126 9.11 3.99 9.97
N LEU A 127 8.38 3.03 10.54
CA LEU A 127 7.48 3.31 11.67
C LEU A 127 8.22 3.76 12.93
N THR A 128 9.49 3.38 13.11
CA THR A 128 10.31 3.83 14.23
C THR A 128 10.62 5.32 14.11
N GLY A 129 10.99 5.79 12.92
CA GLY A 129 11.19 7.22 12.67
C GLY A 129 9.90 8.02 12.75
N LEU A 130 8.76 7.44 12.29
CA LEU A 130 7.46 8.07 12.43
C LEU A 130 7.03 8.20 13.90
N ALA A 131 7.26 7.18 14.71
CA ALA A 131 6.99 7.23 16.14
C ALA A 131 7.85 8.30 16.85
N GLU A 132 9.12 8.43 16.45
CA GLU A 132 10.00 9.49 16.95
C GLU A 132 9.51 10.89 16.55
N ALA A 133 9.06 11.06 15.31
CA ALA A 133 8.51 12.33 14.82
C ALA A 133 7.21 12.76 15.54
N LEU A 134 6.51 11.81 16.15
CA LEU A 134 5.26 12.03 16.89
C LEU A 134 5.45 11.94 18.42
N ARG A 135 6.64 12.29 18.93
CA ARG A 135 6.87 12.32 20.37
C ARG A 135 6.32 13.60 21.01
N GLY A 136 5.81 13.45 22.24
CA GLY A 136 5.37 14.59 23.07
C GLY A 136 4.29 15.42 22.41
N ASP A 137 4.49 16.72 22.35
CA ASP A 137 3.48 17.67 21.86
C ASP A 137 3.15 17.50 20.38
N ALA A 138 4.09 17.03 19.56
CA ALA A 138 3.86 16.77 18.14
C ALA A 138 2.74 15.73 17.89
N ALA A 139 2.58 14.74 18.77
CA ALA A 139 1.49 13.79 18.68
C ALA A 139 0.12 14.44 18.96
N LYS A 140 0.08 15.37 19.93
CA LYS A 140 -1.13 16.13 20.28
C LYS A 140 -1.54 17.03 19.11
N GLU A 141 -0.62 17.84 18.60
CA GLU A 141 -0.84 18.74 17.47
C GLU A 141 -1.35 17.98 16.24
N PHE A 142 -0.68 16.89 15.86
CA PHE A 142 -1.10 16.08 14.73
C PHE A 142 -2.52 15.52 14.88
N ARG A 143 -2.93 15.12 16.09
CA ARG A 143 -4.29 14.64 16.34
C ARG A 143 -5.34 15.74 16.26
N GLU A 144 -5.02 16.93 16.78
CA GLU A 144 -5.90 18.09 16.70
C GLU A 144 -6.12 18.53 15.24
N ASP A 145 -5.06 18.57 14.44
CA ASP A 145 -5.11 19.01 13.04
C ASP A 145 -5.79 18.00 12.10
N THR A 146 -5.63 16.71 12.37
CA THR A 146 -6.17 15.66 11.48
C THR A 146 -7.53 15.14 11.88
N GLY A 147 -7.93 15.31 13.14
CA GLY A 147 -9.08 14.61 13.70
C GLY A 147 -8.92 13.08 13.66
N CYS A 148 -7.70 12.58 13.42
CA CYS A 148 -7.39 11.17 13.41
C CYS A 148 -7.48 10.61 14.82
N CYS A 149 -8.23 9.55 14.96
CA CYS A 149 -8.42 8.72 16.14
C CYS A 149 -9.36 9.33 17.20
N PRO A 150 -10.57 8.77 17.35
CA PRO A 150 -11.44 9.01 18.49
C PRO A 150 -10.83 8.49 19.80
#